data_b591891ae2364b6f28a11474a30ee566
#
_entry.id   b591891ae2364b6f28a11474a30ee566
#
_cell.length_a   1.000
_cell.length_b   1.000
_cell.length_c   1.000
_cell.angle_alpha   90.00
_cell.angle_beta   90.00
_cell.angle_gamma   90.00
#
_symmetry.space_group_name_H-M   'P 1'
#
loop_
_entity.id
_entity.type
_entity.pdbx_description
1 polymer ?
#
loop_
_entity_poly.entity_id
_entity_poly.type
_entity_poly.pdbx_seq_one_letter_code
_entity_poly.pdbx_strand_id
1 'polypeptide(L)'
;VVIAKWLATQPKVIILDEPTKGIDIGSKAAVHGFMAELVAEGLSVIMVSSELPEILGMSDRVVVMREGRIAAVYDNGALDAETLVRAAAGIAA
;
A
#
# COMPACT_ATOMS: atom_id res chain seq x y z
N VAL A 1 15.94 -4.97 -8.82
CA VAL A 1 16.56 -6.15 -9.31
C VAL A 1 15.64 -7.35 -9.14
N VAL A 2 15.18 -7.65 -7.92
CA VAL A 2 14.18 -8.72 -7.71
C VAL A 2 12.86 -8.35 -8.40
N ILE A 3 12.45 -7.09 -8.30
CA ILE A 3 11.23 -6.59 -8.96
C ILE A 3 11.34 -6.69 -10.47
N ALA A 4 12.52 -6.39 -11.04
CA ALA A 4 12.74 -6.50 -12.49
C ALA A 4 12.59 -7.94 -12.99
N LYS A 5 13.05 -8.92 -12.21
CA LYS A 5 12.85 -10.34 -12.52
C LYS A 5 11.38 -10.71 -12.54
N TRP A 6 10.61 -10.21 -11.58
CA TRP A 6 9.18 -10.45 -11.52
C TRP A 6 8.46 -9.84 -12.70
N LEU A 7 8.84 -8.62 -13.13
CA LEU A 7 8.26 -7.95 -14.28
C LEU A 7 8.51 -8.72 -15.58
N ALA A 8 9.65 -9.40 -15.68
CA ALA A 8 9.97 -10.21 -16.86
C ALA A 8 8.98 -11.38 -17.06
N THR A 9 8.26 -11.80 -16.01
CA THR A 9 7.23 -12.83 -16.11
C THR A 9 5.85 -12.27 -16.46
N GLN A 10 5.74 -10.95 -16.61
CA GLN A 10 4.49 -10.23 -16.92
C GLN A 10 3.35 -10.54 -15.95
N PRO A 11 3.56 -10.33 -14.62
CA PRO A 11 2.52 -10.58 -13.64
C PRO A 11 1.38 -9.58 -13.80
N LYS A 12 0.17 -9.98 -13.39
CA LYS A 12 -1.00 -9.08 -13.37
C LYS A 12 -1.12 -8.38 -12.03
N VAL A 13 -0.64 -9.00 -10.96
CA VAL A 13 -0.70 -8.48 -9.60
C VAL A 13 0.67 -8.59 -8.96
N ILE A 14 1.11 -7.53 -8.32
CA ILE A 14 2.37 -7.50 -7.56
C ILE A 14 2.04 -7.18 -6.10
N ILE A 15 2.61 -7.95 -5.18
CA ILE A 15 2.48 -7.71 -3.74
C ILE A 15 3.81 -7.17 -3.23
N LEU A 16 3.79 -5.99 -2.62
CA LEU A 16 4.96 -5.35 -2.02
C LEU A 16 4.74 -5.22 -0.52
N ASP A 17 5.61 -5.87 0.24
CA ASP A 17 5.53 -5.87 1.71
C ASP A 17 6.51 -4.85 2.28
N GLU A 18 5.97 -3.79 2.91
CA GLU A 18 6.76 -2.70 3.51
C GLU A 18 7.83 -2.16 2.55
N PRO A 19 7.44 -1.73 1.33
CA PRO A 19 8.43 -1.45 0.28
C PRO A 19 9.35 -0.26 0.59
N THR A 20 8.97 0.62 1.51
CA THR A 20 9.75 1.80 1.86
C THR A 20 10.31 1.77 3.27
N LYS A 21 10.19 0.64 3.97
CA LYS A 21 10.67 0.53 5.34
C LYS A 21 12.19 0.65 5.40
N GLY A 22 12.67 1.54 6.26
CA GLY A 22 14.10 1.71 6.49
C GLY A 22 14.84 2.52 5.42
N ILE A 23 14.14 3.13 4.47
CA ILE A 23 14.77 3.99 3.46
C ILE A 23 14.46 5.46 3.70
N ASP A 24 15.29 6.34 3.13
CA ASP A 24 15.14 7.79 3.29
C ASP A 24 13.98 8.35 2.44
N ILE A 25 13.63 9.62 2.71
CA ILE A 25 12.50 10.28 2.05
C ILE A 25 12.67 10.35 0.53
N GLY A 26 13.87 10.64 0.04
CA GLY A 26 14.10 10.70 -1.39
C GLY A 26 13.94 9.35 -2.08
N SER A 27 14.43 8.29 -1.46
CA SER A 27 14.29 6.94 -1.97
C SER A 27 12.85 6.45 -1.91
N LYS A 28 12.09 6.87 -0.88
CA LYS A 28 10.65 6.57 -0.80
C LYS A 28 9.90 7.13 -2.00
N ALA A 29 10.19 8.37 -2.39
CA ALA A 29 9.56 9.00 -3.54
C ALA A 29 9.83 8.21 -4.82
N ALA A 30 11.05 7.71 -5.01
CA ALA A 30 11.41 6.89 -6.16
C ALA A 30 10.65 5.57 -6.19
N VAL A 31 10.48 4.90 -5.05
CA VAL A 31 9.71 3.67 -4.94
C VAL A 31 8.24 3.92 -5.25
N HIS A 32 7.67 4.99 -4.71
CA HIS A 32 6.28 5.34 -4.97
C HIS A 32 6.04 5.67 -6.45
N GLY A 33 6.99 6.39 -7.08
CA GLY A 33 6.92 6.67 -8.51
C GLY A 33 6.96 5.40 -9.35
N PHE A 34 7.80 4.45 -8.99
CA PHE A 34 7.87 3.16 -9.65
C PHE A 34 6.53 2.38 -9.53
N MET A 35 5.93 2.39 -8.34
CA MET A 35 4.62 1.75 -8.12
C MET A 35 3.55 2.38 -9.02
N ALA A 36 3.54 3.71 -9.13
CA ALA A 36 2.61 4.42 -9.98
C ALA A 36 2.79 4.05 -11.46
N GLU A 37 4.03 3.88 -11.91
CA GLU A 37 4.33 3.43 -13.26
C GLU A 37 3.79 2.03 -13.55
N LEU A 38 3.93 1.11 -12.58
CA LEU A 38 3.38 -0.24 -12.71
C LEU A 38 1.87 -0.21 -12.90
N VAL A 39 1.18 0.59 -12.13
CA VAL A 39 -0.28 0.74 -12.23
C VAL A 39 -0.66 1.35 -13.57
N ALA A 40 0.10 2.34 -14.05
CA ALA A 40 -0.14 2.96 -15.35
C ALA A 40 0.00 1.97 -16.49
N GLU A 41 0.84 0.94 -16.34
CA GLU A 41 1.03 -0.12 -17.32
C GLU A 41 -0.02 -1.23 -17.23
N GLY A 42 -0.99 -1.09 -16.34
CA GLY A 42 -2.10 -2.03 -16.22
C GLY A 42 -1.94 -3.09 -15.14
N LEU A 43 -0.88 -3.02 -14.32
CA LEU A 43 -0.71 -3.94 -13.21
C LEU A 43 -1.51 -3.48 -11.99
N SER A 44 -1.92 -4.43 -11.17
CA SER A 44 -2.49 -4.15 -9.85
C SER A 44 -1.42 -4.32 -8.79
N VAL A 45 -1.32 -3.38 -7.88
CA VAL A 45 -0.33 -3.42 -6.79
C VAL A 45 -1.05 -3.55 -5.46
N ILE A 46 -0.65 -4.53 -4.67
CA ILE A 46 -1.08 -4.67 -3.28
C ILE A 46 0.12 -4.28 -2.42
N MET A 47 -0.03 -3.20 -1.67
CA MET A 47 1.03 -2.71 -0.79
C MET A 47 0.67 -2.99 0.66
N VAL A 48 1.57 -3.65 1.38
CA VAL A 48 1.47 -3.82 2.82
C VAL A 48 2.35 -2.77 3.47
N SER A 49 1.79 -1.92 4.32
CA SER A 49 2.54 -0.85 4.97
C SER A 49 2.00 -0.57 6.37
N SER A 50 2.91 -0.21 7.27
CA SER A 50 2.58 0.28 8.61
C SER A 50 2.63 1.81 8.69
N GLU A 51 2.98 2.49 7.59
CA GLU A 51 3.11 3.95 7.56
C GLU A 51 1.83 4.58 7.00
N LEU A 52 1.08 5.27 7.86
CA LEU A 52 -0.20 5.89 7.49
C LEU A 52 -0.08 6.89 6.33
N PRO A 53 0.92 7.78 6.30
CA PRO A 53 1.05 8.71 5.17
C PRO A 53 1.24 8.00 3.84
N GLU A 54 1.96 6.89 3.80
CA GLU A 54 2.15 6.09 2.60
C GLU A 54 0.83 5.48 2.14
N ILE A 55 0.08 4.89 3.06
CA ILE A 55 -1.21 4.29 2.76
C ILE A 55 -2.19 5.33 2.20
N LEU A 56 -2.31 6.47 2.87
CA LEU A 56 -3.24 7.52 2.46
C LEU A 56 -2.82 8.19 1.15
N GLY A 57 -1.51 8.29 0.90
CA GLY A 57 -1.01 8.95 -0.30
C GLY A 57 -0.98 8.09 -1.55
N MET A 58 -0.91 6.76 -1.40
CA MET A 58 -0.65 5.86 -2.53
C MET A 58 -1.82 4.95 -2.88
N SER A 59 -2.75 4.72 -1.97
CA SER A 59 -3.77 3.69 -2.15
C SER A 59 -5.07 4.23 -2.72
N ASP A 60 -5.71 3.45 -3.60
CA ASP A 60 -7.07 3.72 -4.07
C ASP A 60 -8.08 3.10 -3.10
N ARG A 61 -7.72 1.97 -2.53
CA ARG A 61 -8.55 1.26 -1.57
C ARG A 61 -7.67 0.73 -0.44
N VAL A 62 -8.17 0.80 0.78
CA VAL A 62 -7.40 0.40 1.97
C VAL A 62 -8.12 -0.73 2.70
N VAL A 63 -7.38 -1.79 2.98
CA VAL A 63 -7.84 -2.91 3.79
C VAL A 63 -7.10 -2.86 5.12
N VAL A 64 -7.84 -2.80 6.22
CA VAL A 64 -7.26 -2.81 7.56
C VAL A 64 -7.36 -4.22 8.13
N MET A 65 -6.20 -4.74 8.55
CA MET A 65 -6.11 -6.08 9.14
C MET A 65 -5.92 -5.97 10.65
N ARG A 66 -6.54 -6.88 11.39
CA ARG A 66 -6.35 -6.99 12.82
C ARG A 66 -6.52 -8.45 13.23
N GLU A 67 -5.54 -8.97 13.97
CA GLU A 67 -5.57 -10.34 14.50
C GLU A 67 -5.82 -11.40 13.42
N GLY A 68 -5.20 -11.22 12.25
CA GLY A 68 -5.32 -12.16 11.15
C GLY A 68 -6.61 -12.07 10.35
N ARG A 69 -7.43 -11.05 10.60
CA ARG A 69 -8.71 -10.87 9.93
C ARG A 69 -8.83 -9.48 9.33
N ILE A 70 -9.70 -9.35 8.35
CA ILE A 70 -10.03 -8.03 7.79
C ILE A 70 -10.95 -7.31 8.78
N ALA A 71 -10.47 -6.20 9.33
CA ALA A 71 -11.24 -5.37 10.26
C ALA A 71 -12.13 -4.38 9.52
N ALA A 72 -11.66 -3.83 8.41
CA ALA A 72 -12.39 -2.82 7.64
C ALA A 72 -11.83 -2.70 6.23
N VAL A 73 -12.66 -2.23 5.30
CA VAL A 73 -12.26 -1.89 3.93
C VAL A 73 -12.83 -0.51 3.61
N TYR A 74 -11.97 0.37 3.09
CA TYR A 74 -12.34 1.74 2.77
C TYR A 74 -11.90 2.12 1.36
N ASP A 75 -12.70 2.95 0.69
CA ASP A 75 -12.24 3.70 -0.46
C ASP A 75 -11.49 4.93 0.05
N ASN A 76 -10.34 5.24 -0.53
CA ASN A 76 -9.47 6.27 0.02
C ASN A 76 -9.94 7.72 -0.18
N GLY A 77 -10.98 7.95 -0.96
CA GLY A 77 -11.42 9.30 -1.30
C GLY A 77 -11.79 10.20 -0.12
N ALA A 78 -12.32 9.63 0.98
CA ALA A 78 -12.74 10.37 2.17
C ALA A 78 -12.09 9.82 3.45
N LEU A 79 -11.04 9.03 3.31
CA LEU A 79 -10.40 8.36 4.42
C LEU A 79 -9.36 9.28 5.08
N ASP A 80 -9.29 9.26 6.42
CA ASP A 80 -8.29 9.96 7.19
C ASP A 80 -7.51 9.02 8.12
N ALA A 81 -6.41 9.54 8.68
CA ALA A 81 -5.55 8.76 9.56
C ALA A 81 -6.26 8.29 10.83
N GLU A 82 -7.14 9.13 11.37
CA GLU A 82 -7.88 8.79 12.60
C GLU A 82 -8.78 7.58 12.40
N THR A 83 -9.48 7.52 11.28
CA THR A 83 -10.34 6.38 10.93
C THR A 83 -9.54 5.09 10.83
N LEU A 84 -8.36 5.14 10.19
CA LEU A 84 -7.48 3.99 10.06
C LEU A 84 -6.95 3.50 11.41
N VAL A 85 -6.54 4.42 12.27
CA VAL A 85 -6.02 4.09 13.61
C VAL A 85 -7.11 3.40 14.43
N ARG A 86 -8.33 3.92 14.40
CA ARG A 86 -9.45 3.32 15.12
C ARG A 86 -9.75 1.90 14.64
N ALA A 87 -9.79 1.69 13.33
CA ALA A 87 -10.03 0.37 12.76
C ALA A 87 -8.94 -0.63 13.15
N ALA A 88 -7.67 -0.20 13.07
CA ALA A 88 -6.54 -1.05 13.43
C ALA A 88 -6.51 -1.39 14.93
N ALA A 89 -6.98 -0.48 15.77
CA ALA A 89 -7.08 -0.70 17.23
C ALA A 89 -8.32 -1.50 17.63
N GLY A 90 -9.23 -1.80 16.68
CA GLY A 90 -10.46 -2.52 16.98
C GLY A 90 -11.55 -1.67 17.62
N ILE A 91 -11.45 -0.35 17.50
CA ILE A 91 -12.46 0.57 18.01
C ILE A 91 -13.53 0.75 16.94
N ALA A 92 -14.79 0.57 17.31
CA ALA A 92 -15.90 0.72 16.39
C ALA A 92 -15.96 2.16 15.86
N ALA A 93 -16.13 2.25 14.56
CA ALA A 93 -16.25 3.54 13.89
C ALA A 93 -17.60 4.18 14.20
#